data_56afa7edc7d4fec5d1c3916d1c64e13f
#
_entry.id   56afa7edc7d4fec5d1c3916d1c64e13f
#
_cell.length_a   1.000
_cell.length_b   1.000
_cell.length_c   1.000
_cell.angle_alpha   90.00
_cell.angle_beta   90.00
_cell.angle_gamma   90.00
#
_symmetry.space_group_name_H-M   'P 1'
#
loop_
_entity.id
_entity.type
_entity.pdbx_description
1 polymer ?
#
loop_
_entity_poly.entity_id
_entity_poly.type
_entity_poly.pdbx_seq_one_letter_code
_entity_poly.pdbx_strand_id
1 'polypeptide(L)'
;FFNRSGGVSSKIYKSLNCGIGSKDNKINVKKNLKIVKNKICKKSKEIFLVKQIHSNKFIFVNEKSKITNRSKKVDAIITDKKNFPIAILTADCVPILIYDNKRNMIAAVHAGWKGAYNGIIKNVLKFMFKKGCKSKNLTVAIGPCISKNSYEVREDFKNKFIQNDKKNLIFFKYSNKKIYFDLPNYVKTQVKLHKIKNIDFLKKDTFIKKNNFFSARQSIKFKHNDYGRNISIIVIN
;
A
#
# COMPACT_ATOMS: atom_id res chain seq x y z
N PHE A 1 5.38 -6.28 -5.90
CA PHE A 1 5.68 -4.85 -5.81
C PHE A 1 6.42 -4.41 -7.06
N PHE A 2 5.91 -3.39 -7.74
CA PHE A 2 6.53 -2.83 -8.94
C PHE A 2 7.20 -1.49 -8.61
N ASN A 3 8.39 -1.28 -9.14
CA ASN A 3 9.01 0.03 -9.17
C ASN A 3 8.50 0.83 -10.37
N ARG A 4 9.09 2.02 -10.61
CA ARG A 4 8.65 2.90 -11.71
C ARG A 4 9.17 2.52 -13.11
N SER A 5 9.93 1.42 -13.27
CA SER A 5 10.52 1.02 -14.55
C SER A 5 9.58 0.18 -15.41
N GLY A 6 9.80 0.21 -16.74
CA GLY A 6 9.15 -0.69 -17.69
C GLY A 6 7.75 -0.26 -18.15
N GLY A 7 7.41 1.01 -18.00
CA GLY A 7 6.17 1.58 -18.52
C GLY A 7 6.39 2.55 -19.70
N VAL A 8 5.30 3.22 -20.08
CA VAL A 8 5.25 4.10 -21.27
C VAL A 8 5.01 5.59 -20.94
N SER A 9 4.85 5.94 -19.66
CA SER A 9 4.68 7.34 -19.25
C SER A 9 5.98 8.12 -19.35
N SER A 10 5.89 9.44 -19.49
CA SER A 10 7.02 10.35 -19.66
C SER A 10 7.11 11.40 -18.54
N LYS A 11 8.07 12.29 -18.61
CA LYS A 11 8.29 13.42 -17.68
C LYS A 11 8.34 12.93 -16.22
N ILE A 12 7.63 13.60 -15.30
CA ILE A 12 7.59 13.25 -13.88
C ILE A 12 6.97 11.86 -13.62
N TYR A 13 6.24 11.32 -14.59
CA TYR A 13 5.59 9.99 -14.51
C TYR A 13 6.41 8.86 -15.13
N LYS A 14 7.63 9.12 -15.62
CA LYS A 14 8.52 8.12 -16.25
C LYS A 14 8.85 7.00 -15.26
N SER A 15 8.47 5.74 -15.52
CA SER A 15 7.81 5.29 -16.72
C SER A 15 6.52 4.50 -16.41
N LEU A 16 6.48 3.64 -15.37
CA LEU A 16 5.39 2.73 -15.03
C LEU A 16 4.41 3.38 -14.03
N ASN A 17 3.90 4.57 -14.36
CA ASN A 17 2.87 5.19 -13.54
C ASN A 17 1.53 4.45 -13.69
N CYS A 18 1.02 3.87 -12.59
CA CYS A 18 -0.28 3.20 -12.51
C CYS A 18 -1.37 4.06 -11.87
N GLY A 19 -1.08 5.32 -11.59
CA GLY A 19 -1.96 6.25 -10.89
C GLY A 19 -3.09 6.79 -11.76
N ILE A 20 -4.24 6.12 -11.83
CA ILE A 20 -5.42 6.56 -12.61
C ILE A 20 -5.92 7.96 -12.20
N GLY A 21 -5.65 8.39 -10.96
CA GLY A 21 -5.99 9.73 -10.46
C GLY A 21 -4.87 10.75 -10.62
N SER A 22 -3.77 10.44 -11.32
CA SER A 22 -2.71 11.41 -11.66
C SER A 22 -3.11 12.27 -12.87
N LYS A 23 -2.40 13.38 -13.04
CA LYS A 23 -2.51 14.25 -14.23
C LYS A 23 -1.77 13.70 -15.45
N ASP A 24 -1.25 12.47 -15.38
CA ASP A 24 -0.63 11.77 -16.50
C ASP A 24 -1.64 11.47 -17.61
N ASN A 25 -1.13 11.23 -18.82
CA ASN A 25 -1.97 10.78 -19.93
C ASN A 25 -2.68 9.47 -19.57
N LYS A 26 -4.01 9.49 -19.60
CA LYS A 26 -4.87 8.36 -19.23
C LYS A 26 -4.61 7.10 -20.08
N ILE A 27 -4.22 7.28 -21.35
CA ILE A 27 -3.89 6.17 -22.25
C ILE A 27 -2.61 5.49 -21.76
N ASN A 28 -1.59 6.26 -21.36
CA ASN A 28 -0.34 5.74 -20.84
C ASN A 28 -0.56 4.97 -19.53
N VAL A 29 -1.36 5.51 -18.61
CA VAL A 29 -1.71 4.83 -17.35
C VAL A 29 -2.45 3.52 -17.63
N LYS A 30 -3.40 3.49 -18.59
CA LYS A 30 -4.08 2.24 -18.99
C LYS A 30 -3.10 1.22 -19.59
N LYS A 31 -2.15 1.67 -20.44
CA LYS A 31 -1.08 0.80 -20.99
C LYS A 31 -0.20 0.23 -19.88
N ASN A 32 0.20 1.05 -18.91
CA ASN A 32 1.00 0.62 -17.76
C ASN A 32 0.28 -0.44 -16.91
N LEU A 33 -1.01 -0.24 -16.62
CA LEU A 33 -1.83 -1.24 -15.92
C LEU A 33 -1.94 -2.55 -16.71
N LYS A 34 -2.08 -2.48 -18.05
CA LYS A 34 -2.07 -3.66 -18.92
C LYS A 34 -0.73 -4.40 -18.87
N ILE A 35 0.40 -3.68 -18.88
CA ILE A 35 1.74 -4.26 -18.73
C ILE A 35 1.84 -5.03 -17.42
N VAL A 36 1.46 -4.41 -16.29
CA VAL A 36 1.47 -5.04 -14.97
C VAL A 36 0.55 -6.26 -14.93
N LYS A 37 -0.68 -6.12 -15.42
CA LYS A 37 -1.67 -7.21 -15.49
C LYS A 37 -1.10 -8.43 -16.22
N ASN A 38 -0.51 -8.21 -17.40
CA ASN A 38 0.03 -9.29 -18.23
C ASN A 38 1.22 -10.02 -17.59
N LYS A 39 2.01 -9.32 -16.76
CA LYS A 39 3.11 -9.94 -15.99
C LYS A 39 2.63 -10.82 -14.84
N ILE A 40 1.47 -10.52 -14.25
CA ILE A 40 0.98 -11.17 -13.03
C ILE A 40 -0.12 -12.19 -13.32
N CYS A 41 -1.10 -11.85 -14.15
CA CYS A 41 -2.23 -12.72 -14.45
C CYS A 41 -2.77 -12.45 -15.87
N LYS A 42 -2.29 -13.23 -16.84
CA LYS A 42 -2.76 -13.11 -18.24
C LYS A 42 -4.25 -13.40 -18.40
N LYS A 43 -4.78 -14.34 -17.60
CA LYS A 43 -6.20 -14.79 -17.65
C LYS A 43 -7.18 -13.72 -17.18
N SER A 44 -6.78 -12.79 -16.33
CA SER A 44 -7.66 -11.71 -15.86
C SER A 44 -7.95 -10.69 -16.95
N LYS A 45 -9.17 -10.14 -16.96
CA LYS A 45 -9.53 -9.01 -17.83
C LYS A 45 -8.82 -7.71 -17.40
N GLU A 46 -8.78 -7.43 -16.10
CA GLU A 46 -8.21 -6.21 -15.53
C GLU A 46 -7.68 -6.42 -14.11
N ILE A 47 -6.97 -5.42 -13.58
CA ILE A 47 -6.60 -5.35 -12.17
C ILE A 47 -7.73 -4.64 -11.41
N PHE A 48 -8.22 -5.26 -10.33
CA PHE A 48 -9.22 -4.63 -9.48
C PHE A 48 -8.57 -3.62 -8.53
N LEU A 49 -9.05 -2.39 -8.59
CA LEU A 49 -8.57 -1.24 -7.82
C LEU A 49 -9.75 -0.57 -7.08
N VAL A 50 -9.41 0.25 -6.08
CA VAL A 50 -10.37 1.07 -5.34
C VAL A 50 -9.98 2.54 -5.37
N LYS A 51 -10.88 3.44 -4.99
CA LYS A 51 -10.56 4.85 -4.74
C LYS A 51 -10.00 4.98 -3.33
N GLN A 52 -8.68 5.00 -3.19
CA GLN A 52 -7.98 5.14 -1.92
C GLN A 52 -8.16 6.56 -1.36
N ILE A 53 -8.56 6.67 -0.09
CA ILE A 53 -8.88 7.93 0.59
C ILE A 53 -8.17 8.07 1.95
N HIS A 54 -7.18 7.22 2.23
CA HIS A 54 -6.43 7.16 3.49
C HIS A 54 -7.32 6.85 4.71
N SER A 55 -8.34 6.02 4.50
CA SER A 55 -9.27 5.55 5.54
C SER A 55 -8.82 4.23 6.17
N ASN A 56 -9.62 3.75 7.14
CA ASN A 56 -9.51 2.40 7.71
C ASN A 56 -10.55 1.42 7.13
N LYS A 57 -11.19 1.79 6.01
CA LYS A 57 -12.23 1.01 5.35
C LYS A 57 -11.63 0.03 4.36
N PHE A 58 -12.25 -1.14 4.23
CA PHE A 58 -11.92 -2.16 3.24
C PHE A 58 -13.17 -2.67 2.54
N ILE A 59 -12.95 -3.43 1.47
CA ILE A 59 -14.00 -4.16 0.76
C ILE A 59 -13.62 -5.63 0.64
N PHE A 60 -14.60 -6.52 0.80
CA PHE A 60 -14.47 -7.93 0.46
C PHE A 60 -15.19 -8.20 -0.87
N VAL A 61 -14.46 -8.78 -1.82
CA VAL A 61 -14.97 -9.13 -3.15
C VAL A 61 -14.90 -10.63 -3.33
N ASN A 62 -16.06 -11.27 -3.48
CA ASN A 62 -16.20 -12.71 -3.76
C ASN A 62 -17.00 -12.93 -5.05
N GLU A 63 -17.28 -14.18 -5.41
CA GLU A 63 -18.02 -14.51 -6.64
C GLU A 63 -19.41 -13.87 -6.72
N LYS A 64 -20.08 -13.69 -5.58
CA LYS A 64 -21.42 -13.07 -5.49
C LYS A 64 -21.38 -11.54 -5.55
N SER A 65 -20.20 -10.94 -5.51
CA SER A 65 -20.04 -9.47 -5.44
C SER A 65 -20.31 -8.81 -6.79
N LYS A 66 -21.32 -7.96 -6.87
CA LYS A 66 -21.61 -7.08 -8.03
C LYS A 66 -20.94 -5.71 -7.87
N ILE A 67 -19.60 -5.68 -7.72
CA ILE A 67 -18.86 -4.45 -7.46
C ILE A 67 -18.00 -4.12 -8.65
N THR A 68 -18.20 -2.93 -9.22
CA THR A 68 -17.40 -2.44 -10.33
C THR A 68 -16.05 -1.89 -9.85
N ASN A 69 -15.06 -2.01 -10.72
CA ASN A 69 -13.71 -1.52 -10.47
C ASN A 69 -13.75 -0.02 -10.10
N ARG A 70 -13.05 0.37 -9.04
CA ARG A 70 -12.97 1.74 -8.50
C ARG A 70 -14.27 2.40 -8.06
N SER A 71 -15.36 1.67 -7.89
CA SER A 71 -16.62 2.24 -7.40
C SER A 71 -16.59 2.61 -5.91
N LYS A 72 -15.75 1.96 -5.11
CA LYS A 72 -15.72 2.12 -3.65
C LYS A 72 -14.56 3.00 -3.17
N LYS A 73 -14.85 3.86 -2.18
CA LYS A 73 -13.88 4.73 -1.48
C LYS A 73 -13.38 4.02 -0.22
N VAL A 74 -12.33 3.20 -0.36
CA VAL A 74 -11.72 2.37 0.69
C VAL A 74 -10.22 2.25 0.45
N ASP A 75 -9.48 1.70 1.42
CA ASP A 75 -8.02 1.61 1.37
C ASP A 75 -7.49 0.17 1.47
N ALA A 76 -8.38 -0.82 1.47
CA ALA A 76 -7.98 -2.21 1.33
C ALA A 76 -9.03 -3.02 0.55
N ILE A 77 -8.53 -4.08 -0.09
CA ILE A 77 -9.31 -5.05 -0.84
C ILE A 77 -8.97 -6.43 -0.29
N ILE A 78 -10.00 -7.24 -0.02
CA ILE A 78 -9.86 -8.65 0.37
C ILE A 78 -10.63 -9.47 -0.65
N THR A 79 -10.09 -10.63 -1.05
CA THR A 79 -10.79 -11.54 -1.97
C THR A 79 -10.37 -12.99 -1.76
N ASP A 80 -11.26 -13.91 -2.10
CA ASP A 80 -11.04 -15.36 -2.22
C ASP A 80 -11.16 -15.83 -3.68
N LYS A 81 -11.33 -14.90 -4.63
CA LYS A 81 -11.48 -15.22 -6.06
C LYS A 81 -10.16 -15.61 -6.70
N LYS A 82 -10.15 -16.71 -7.45
CA LYS A 82 -9.03 -17.10 -8.30
C LYS A 82 -8.96 -16.23 -9.57
N ASN A 83 -7.76 -16.05 -10.11
CA ASN A 83 -7.50 -15.27 -11.32
C ASN A 83 -8.04 -13.82 -11.26
N PHE A 84 -8.23 -13.28 -10.05
CA PHE A 84 -8.76 -11.95 -9.79
C PHE A 84 -7.68 -11.09 -9.10
N PRO A 85 -6.80 -10.44 -9.87
CA PRO A 85 -5.72 -9.63 -9.31
C PRO A 85 -6.27 -8.38 -8.63
N ILE A 86 -5.98 -8.22 -7.35
CA ILE A 86 -6.29 -7.01 -6.57
C ILE A 86 -5.02 -6.21 -6.33
N ALA A 87 -5.12 -4.87 -6.34
CA ALA A 87 -3.96 -4.03 -6.14
C ALA A 87 -4.29 -2.73 -5.41
N ILE A 88 -3.25 -2.15 -4.82
CA ILE A 88 -3.26 -0.80 -4.26
C ILE A 88 -2.13 0.03 -4.87
N LEU A 89 -2.31 1.34 -4.85
CA LEU A 89 -1.38 2.32 -5.41
C LEU A 89 -0.76 3.13 -4.29
N THR A 90 0.57 3.33 -4.35
CA THR A 90 1.30 4.09 -3.33
C THR A 90 2.33 5.04 -3.95
N ALA A 91 2.61 6.11 -3.23
CA ALA A 91 3.80 6.92 -3.34
C ALA A 91 4.12 7.38 -1.91
N ASP A 92 5.02 6.66 -1.25
CA ASP A 92 5.45 6.78 0.15
C ASP A 92 4.63 6.01 1.20
N CYS A 93 3.29 5.89 1.05
CA CYS A 93 2.50 5.07 1.95
C CYS A 93 2.91 3.59 1.91
N VAL A 94 2.70 2.86 3.01
CA VAL A 94 3.08 1.44 3.13
C VAL A 94 2.08 0.55 2.38
N PRO A 95 2.51 -0.19 1.35
CA PRO A 95 1.71 -1.25 0.75
C PRO A 95 1.90 -2.55 1.54
N ILE A 96 0.79 -3.25 1.83
CA ILE A 96 0.82 -4.54 2.50
C ILE A 96 0.05 -5.53 1.64
N LEU A 97 0.66 -6.68 1.37
CA LEU A 97 0.03 -7.81 0.71
C LEU A 97 -0.06 -8.97 1.72
N ILE A 98 -1.24 -9.58 1.83
CA ILE A 98 -1.51 -10.66 2.79
C ILE A 98 -2.05 -11.86 2.04
N TYR A 99 -1.58 -13.05 2.40
CA TYR A 99 -2.05 -14.32 1.86
C TYR A 99 -2.27 -15.34 2.98
N ASP A 100 -3.44 -15.99 2.97
CA ASP A 100 -3.72 -17.20 3.78
C ASP A 100 -3.66 -18.43 2.88
N ASN A 101 -2.68 -19.31 3.13
CA ASN A 101 -2.42 -20.48 2.30
C ASN A 101 -3.43 -21.65 2.52
N LYS A 102 -4.25 -21.59 3.56
CA LYS A 102 -5.26 -22.61 3.86
C LYS A 102 -6.65 -22.21 3.39
N ARG A 103 -6.97 -20.91 3.46
CA ARG A 103 -8.26 -20.38 3.03
C ARG A 103 -8.24 -19.81 1.61
N ASN A 104 -7.07 -19.79 0.95
CA ASN A 104 -6.89 -19.15 -0.35
C ASN A 104 -7.51 -17.74 -0.37
N MET A 105 -7.22 -16.96 0.66
CA MET A 105 -7.70 -15.59 0.79
C MET A 105 -6.53 -14.63 0.74
N ILE A 106 -6.68 -13.55 -0.03
CA ILE A 106 -5.67 -12.51 -0.17
C ILE A 106 -6.22 -11.14 0.21
N ALA A 107 -5.31 -10.23 0.62
CA ALA A 107 -5.63 -8.84 0.79
C ALA A 107 -4.51 -7.95 0.25
N ALA A 108 -4.90 -6.79 -0.30
CA ALA A 108 -4.03 -5.68 -0.65
C ALA A 108 -4.44 -4.47 0.18
N VAL A 109 -3.52 -3.92 0.98
CA VAL A 109 -3.81 -2.87 1.97
C VAL A 109 -2.92 -1.65 1.74
N HIS A 110 -3.53 -0.49 1.59
CA HIS A 110 -2.88 0.82 1.56
C HIS A 110 -2.84 1.40 2.98
N ALA A 111 -1.68 1.39 3.61
CA ALA A 111 -1.48 1.93 4.94
C ALA A 111 -0.67 3.25 4.87
N GLY A 112 -1.33 4.35 4.51
CA GLY A 112 -0.84 5.68 4.83
C GLY A 112 -0.96 5.94 6.34
N TRP A 113 -0.30 6.97 6.88
CA TRP A 113 -0.29 7.23 8.31
C TRP A 113 -1.70 7.35 8.92
N LYS A 114 -2.65 8.00 8.23
CA LYS A 114 -4.05 8.13 8.69
C LYS A 114 -4.74 6.77 8.79
N GLY A 115 -4.63 5.95 7.72
CA GLY A 115 -5.22 4.61 7.70
C GLY A 115 -4.61 3.69 8.76
N ALA A 116 -3.28 3.70 8.91
CA ALA A 116 -2.56 2.95 9.94
C ALA A 116 -2.96 3.40 11.35
N TYR A 117 -3.00 4.71 11.62
CA TYR A 117 -3.42 5.28 12.89
C TYR A 117 -4.87 4.89 13.24
N ASN A 118 -5.77 4.91 12.26
CA ASN A 118 -7.19 4.57 12.44
C ASN A 118 -7.46 3.06 12.38
N GLY A 119 -6.44 2.21 12.27
CA GLY A 119 -6.55 0.76 12.43
C GLY A 119 -6.96 -0.01 11.19
N ILE A 120 -6.56 0.39 9.97
CA ILE A 120 -6.84 -0.35 8.73
C ILE A 120 -6.37 -1.80 8.82
N ILE A 121 -5.17 -2.03 9.38
CA ILE A 121 -4.57 -3.37 9.53
C ILE A 121 -5.43 -4.24 10.44
N LYS A 122 -5.81 -3.68 11.61
CA LYS A 122 -6.72 -4.36 12.57
C LYS A 122 -8.04 -4.76 11.92
N ASN A 123 -8.64 -3.86 11.14
CA ASN A 123 -9.93 -4.10 10.49
C ASN A 123 -9.83 -5.22 9.44
N VAL A 124 -8.80 -5.19 8.60
CA VAL A 124 -8.55 -6.22 7.57
C VAL A 124 -8.30 -7.57 8.23
N LEU A 125 -7.39 -7.65 9.21
CA LEU A 125 -7.05 -8.91 9.88
C LEU A 125 -8.22 -9.47 10.69
N LYS A 126 -8.98 -8.63 11.42
CA LYS A 126 -10.21 -9.07 12.08
C LYS A 126 -11.20 -9.73 11.12
N PHE A 127 -11.40 -9.13 9.94
CA PHE A 127 -12.29 -9.71 8.93
C PHE A 127 -11.76 -11.03 8.39
N MET A 128 -10.45 -11.12 8.07
CA MET A 128 -9.84 -12.38 7.60
C MET A 128 -9.98 -13.48 8.65
N PHE A 129 -9.76 -13.17 9.94
CA PHE A 129 -9.95 -14.12 11.04
C PHE A 129 -11.42 -14.57 11.16
N LYS A 130 -12.38 -13.63 11.04
CA LYS A 130 -13.81 -13.96 11.01
C LYS A 130 -14.17 -14.90 9.84
N LYS A 131 -13.41 -14.85 8.73
CA LYS A 131 -13.52 -15.77 7.59
C LYS A 131 -12.76 -17.09 7.77
N GLY A 132 -12.20 -17.35 8.96
CA GLY A 132 -11.54 -18.59 9.32
C GLY A 132 -10.04 -18.64 9.00
N CYS A 133 -9.44 -17.51 8.58
CA CYS A 133 -7.99 -17.41 8.51
C CYS A 133 -7.37 -17.55 9.90
N LYS A 134 -6.15 -18.08 9.99
CA LYS A 134 -5.42 -18.21 11.27
C LYS A 134 -4.07 -17.53 11.15
N SER A 135 -3.61 -16.84 12.20
CA SER A 135 -2.33 -16.09 12.20
C SER A 135 -1.15 -16.93 11.72
N LYS A 136 -1.10 -18.22 12.06
CA LYS A 136 -0.04 -19.14 11.66
C LYS A 136 0.00 -19.47 10.17
N ASN A 137 -1.12 -19.28 9.46
CA ASN A 137 -1.25 -19.52 8.02
C ASN A 137 -1.05 -18.27 7.16
N LEU A 138 -0.97 -17.08 7.81
CA LEU A 138 -0.81 -15.82 7.10
C LEU A 138 0.65 -15.57 6.77
N THR A 139 0.90 -15.23 5.52
CA THR A 139 2.12 -14.57 5.03
C THR A 139 1.80 -13.13 4.74
N VAL A 140 2.60 -12.21 5.28
CA VAL A 140 2.44 -10.76 5.09
C VAL A 140 3.70 -10.20 4.47
N ALA A 141 3.55 -9.54 3.33
CA ALA A 141 4.64 -8.81 2.67
C ALA A 141 4.40 -7.30 2.78
N ILE A 142 5.35 -6.60 3.42
CA ILE A 142 5.38 -5.14 3.52
C ILE A 142 6.31 -4.61 2.43
N GLY A 143 5.78 -3.81 1.52
CA GLY A 143 6.50 -3.35 0.34
C GLY A 143 7.21 -2.01 0.53
N PRO A 144 7.80 -1.49 -0.56
CA PRO A 144 8.54 -0.23 -0.58
C PRO A 144 7.67 0.94 -0.14
N CYS A 145 8.20 1.77 0.74
CA CYS A 145 7.53 2.94 1.31
C CYS A 145 8.56 3.97 1.76
N ILE A 146 8.14 5.13 2.24
CA ILE A 146 9.05 6.12 2.80
C ILE A 146 9.65 5.60 4.12
N SER A 147 10.97 5.70 4.28
CA SER A 147 11.65 5.26 5.49
C SER A 147 11.64 6.33 6.60
N LYS A 148 11.98 5.91 7.83
CA LYS A 148 12.14 6.83 8.96
C LYS A 148 13.19 7.93 8.73
N ASN A 149 14.14 7.72 7.82
CA ASN A 149 15.18 8.72 7.54
C ASN A 149 14.72 9.79 6.55
N SER A 150 13.59 9.58 5.88
CA SER A 150 13.04 10.46 4.84
C SER A 150 11.66 11.04 5.21
N TYR A 151 10.99 10.48 6.23
CA TYR A 151 9.65 10.89 6.61
C TYR A 151 9.66 11.93 7.73
N GLU A 152 10.11 13.14 7.40
CA GLU A 152 10.02 14.29 8.29
C GLU A 152 8.55 14.64 8.60
N VAL A 153 8.24 14.88 9.88
CA VAL A 153 6.91 15.23 10.41
C VAL A 153 7.00 16.40 11.37
N ARG A 154 5.88 17.03 11.70
CA ARG A 154 5.79 18.13 12.64
C ARG A 154 5.50 17.63 14.05
N GLU A 155 5.66 18.53 15.03
CA GLU A 155 5.42 18.24 16.46
C GLU A 155 3.95 17.86 16.72
N ASP A 156 2.98 18.54 16.11
CA ASP A 156 1.56 18.23 16.20
C ASP A 156 1.23 16.80 15.77
N PHE A 157 1.89 16.34 14.68
CA PHE A 157 1.78 14.97 14.23
C PHE A 157 2.28 13.97 15.29
N LYS A 158 3.46 14.21 15.88
CA LYS A 158 4.03 13.37 16.93
C LYS A 158 3.10 13.33 18.15
N ASN A 159 2.65 14.49 18.61
CA ASN A 159 1.80 14.61 19.78
C ASN A 159 0.49 13.83 19.62
N LYS A 160 -0.13 13.87 18.44
CA LYS A 160 -1.31 13.06 18.12
C LYS A 160 -1.09 11.56 18.35
N PHE A 161 0.07 11.02 17.93
CA PHE A 161 0.39 9.60 18.11
C PHE A 161 0.67 9.26 19.57
N ILE A 162 1.35 10.14 20.32
CA ILE A 162 1.69 9.94 21.72
C ILE A 162 0.43 10.04 22.63
N GLN A 163 -0.47 10.96 22.33
CA GLN A 163 -1.76 11.08 23.03
C GLN A 163 -2.63 9.82 22.87
N ASN A 164 -2.57 9.16 21.71
CA ASN A 164 -3.29 7.92 21.50
C ASN A 164 -2.66 6.73 22.25
N ASP A 165 -1.34 6.64 22.30
CA ASP A 165 -0.57 5.65 23.08
C ASP A 165 0.86 6.15 23.26
N LYS A 166 1.31 6.34 24.51
CA LYS A 166 2.69 6.78 24.83
C LYS A 166 3.76 5.86 24.24
N LYS A 167 3.46 4.57 24.07
CA LYS A 167 4.39 3.59 23.45
C LYS A 167 4.74 3.95 22.00
N ASN A 168 3.95 4.78 21.32
CA ASN A 168 4.25 5.24 19.97
C ASN A 168 5.50 6.12 19.88
N LEU A 169 6.04 6.62 20.99
CA LEU A 169 7.27 7.40 21.00
C LEU A 169 8.45 6.69 20.33
N ILE A 170 8.53 5.36 20.41
CA ILE A 170 9.58 4.55 19.79
C ILE A 170 9.66 4.66 18.27
N PHE A 171 8.58 5.10 17.61
CA PHE A 171 8.53 5.29 16.16
C PHE A 171 9.00 6.68 15.71
N PHE A 172 9.40 7.55 16.64
CA PHE A 172 9.89 8.87 16.33
C PHE A 172 11.40 8.96 16.58
N LYS A 173 12.10 9.66 15.67
CA LYS A 173 13.54 9.95 15.76
C LYS A 173 13.75 11.44 15.63
N TYR A 174 14.57 12.00 16.50
CA TYR A 174 15.06 13.37 16.38
C TYR A 174 16.42 13.39 15.69
N SER A 175 16.59 14.27 14.71
CA SER A 175 17.85 14.49 14.03
C SER A 175 17.87 15.90 13.44
N ASN A 176 18.95 16.67 13.68
CA ASN A 176 19.11 18.04 13.15
C ASN A 176 17.88 18.94 13.37
N LYS A 177 17.39 19.01 14.60
CA LYS A 177 16.18 19.76 15.00
C LYS A 177 14.91 19.38 14.25
N LYS A 178 14.87 18.22 13.61
CA LYS A 178 13.73 17.70 12.87
C LYS A 178 13.23 16.39 13.48
N ILE A 179 11.95 16.12 13.30
CA ILE A 179 11.29 14.90 13.76
C ILE A 179 11.02 14.02 12.56
N TYR A 180 11.34 12.73 12.70
CA TYR A 180 11.11 11.73 11.67
C TYR A 180 10.25 10.60 12.21
N PHE A 181 9.32 10.10 11.41
CA PHE A 181 8.40 9.03 11.79
C PHE A 181 8.70 7.72 11.07
N ASP A 182 8.77 6.63 11.82
CA ASP A 182 9.00 5.27 11.31
C ASP A 182 7.67 4.58 10.98
N LEU A 183 7.01 5.06 9.92
CA LEU A 183 5.74 4.50 9.46
C LEU A 183 5.83 2.99 9.14
N PRO A 184 6.87 2.48 8.45
CA PRO A 184 6.95 1.04 8.18
C PRO A 184 7.06 0.18 9.44
N ASN A 185 7.84 0.57 10.44
CA ASN A 185 7.90 -0.18 11.69
C ASN A 185 6.63 -0.03 12.53
N TYR A 186 5.97 1.12 12.52
CA TYR A 186 4.65 1.30 13.12
C TYR A 186 3.63 0.32 12.53
N VAL A 187 3.59 0.20 11.20
CA VAL A 187 2.73 -0.75 10.48
C VAL A 187 3.12 -2.20 10.79
N LYS A 188 4.43 -2.53 10.75
CA LYS A 188 4.94 -3.87 11.06
C LYS A 188 4.58 -4.31 12.48
N THR A 189 4.66 -3.40 13.44
CA THR A 189 4.28 -3.67 14.85
C THR A 189 2.79 -3.99 14.95
N GLN A 190 1.93 -3.27 14.26
CA GLN A 190 0.49 -3.58 14.23
C GLN A 190 0.21 -4.98 13.67
N VAL A 191 0.93 -5.41 12.62
CA VAL A 191 0.80 -6.78 12.10
C VAL A 191 1.25 -7.81 13.15
N LYS A 192 2.37 -7.56 13.83
CA LYS A 192 2.91 -8.44 14.87
C LYS A 192 1.97 -8.61 16.08
N LEU A 193 1.21 -7.57 16.45
CA LEU A 193 0.21 -7.64 17.53
C LEU A 193 -0.85 -8.73 17.29
N HIS A 194 -1.07 -9.14 16.04
CA HIS A 194 -1.96 -10.25 15.68
C HIS A 194 -1.27 -11.61 15.64
N LYS A 195 -0.08 -11.76 16.26
CA LYS A 195 0.69 -13.02 16.37
C LYS A 195 1.06 -13.64 15.01
N ILE A 196 1.16 -12.82 13.95
CA ILE A 196 1.63 -13.25 12.64
C ILE A 196 3.16 -13.31 12.68
N LYS A 197 3.74 -14.47 12.36
CA LYS A 197 5.18 -14.72 12.40
C LYS A 197 5.84 -14.56 11.03
N ASN A 198 5.14 -14.93 9.95
CA ASN A 198 5.68 -14.87 8.59
C ASN A 198 5.46 -13.47 7.98
N ILE A 199 6.43 -12.60 8.19
CA ILE A 199 6.39 -11.20 7.74
C ILE A 199 7.68 -10.89 6.98
N ASP A 200 7.55 -10.71 5.67
CA ASP A 200 8.62 -10.17 4.83
C ASP A 200 8.53 -8.64 4.77
N PHE A 201 9.68 -7.98 4.84
CA PHE A 201 9.74 -6.54 4.74
C PHE A 201 10.80 -6.12 3.73
N LEU A 202 10.37 -5.62 2.59
CA LEU A 202 11.24 -5.05 1.57
C LEU A 202 11.64 -3.63 1.96
N LYS A 203 12.77 -3.50 2.65
CA LYS A 203 13.32 -2.23 3.18
C LYS A 203 13.87 -1.33 2.06
N LYS A 204 13.00 -0.86 1.16
CA LYS A 204 13.34 0.08 0.09
C LYS A 204 12.62 1.40 0.32
N ASP A 205 13.40 2.47 0.53
CA ASP A 205 12.89 3.83 0.71
C ASP A 205 12.47 4.42 -0.64
N THR A 206 11.20 4.76 -0.79
CA THR A 206 10.65 5.34 -2.04
C THR A 206 11.15 6.74 -2.30
N PHE A 207 11.55 7.49 -1.26
CA PHE A 207 12.09 8.84 -1.38
C PHE A 207 13.48 8.86 -2.05
N ILE A 208 14.27 7.79 -1.91
CA ILE A 208 15.63 7.73 -2.45
C ILE A 208 15.57 7.42 -3.95
N LYS A 209 16.02 8.38 -4.78
CA LYS A 209 15.95 8.33 -6.25
C LYS A 209 16.54 7.05 -6.84
N LYS A 210 17.68 6.54 -6.33
CA LYS A 210 18.34 5.32 -6.79
C LYS A 210 17.50 4.06 -6.62
N ASN A 211 16.52 4.05 -5.73
CA ASN A 211 15.61 2.92 -5.53
C ASN A 211 14.53 2.85 -6.61
N ASN A 212 14.40 3.88 -7.43
CA ASN A 212 13.56 3.91 -8.63
C ASN A 212 12.06 3.69 -8.37
N PHE A 213 11.52 4.38 -7.35
CA PHE A 213 10.09 4.45 -7.04
C PHE A 213 9.53 5.86 -7.23
N PHE A 214 8.23 5.98 -7.42
CA PHE A 214 7.54 7.24 -7.28
C PHE A 214 7.39 7.58 -5.79
N SER A 215 7.60 8.87 -5.46
CA SER A 215 7.48 9.41 -4.11
C SER A 215 6.75 10.74 -4.13
N ALA A 216 5.70 10.86 -3.35
CA ALA A 216 4.97 12.11 -3.13
C ALA A 216 5.85 13.14 -2.42
N ARG A 217 6.61 12.72 -1.40
CA ARG A 217 7.52 13.58 -0.64
C ARG A 217 8.64 14.12 -1.52
N GLN A 218 9.19 13.30 -2.42
CA GLN A 218 10.19 13.75 -3.38
C GLN A 218 9.60 14.77 -4.36
N SER A 219 8.38 14.53 -4.85
CA SER A 219 7.69 15.44 -5.76
C SER A 219 7.45 16.81 -5.13
N ILE A 220 7.00 16.85 -3.86
CA ILE A 220 6.84 18.09 -3.08
C ILE A 220 8.19 18.82 -2.94
N LYS A 221 9.27 18.09 -2.62
CA LYS A 221 10.61 18.67 -2.51
C LYS A 221 11.08 19.33 -3.80
N PHE A 222 10.74 18.76 -4.95
CA PHE A 222 11.04 19.32 -6.28
C PHE A 222 9.96 20.25 -6.84
N LYS A 223 9.00 20.66 -6.01
CA LYS A 223 7.89 21.57 -6.38
C LYS A 223 7.08 21.10 -7.60
N HIS A 224 6.98 19.79 -7.80
CA HIS A 224 6.09 19.25 -8.83
C HIS A 224 4.64 19.34 -8.35
N ASN A 225 3.72 19.57 -9.30
CA ASN A 225 2.29 19.73 -9.02
C ASN A 225 1.51 18.40 -9.00
N ASP A 226 2.19 17.26 -9.25
CA ASP A 226 1.65 15.89 -9.16
C ASP A 226 2.81 14.87 -9.13
N TYR A 227 2.47 13.58 -9.01
CA TYR A 227 3.43 12.47 -8.98
C TYR A 227 2.80 11.17 -9.49
N GLY A 228 3.67 10.25 -9.98
CA GLY A 228 3.27 8.89 -10.32
C GLY A 228 2.96 8.02 -9.10
N ARG A 229 2.30 6.87 -9.31
CA ARG A 229 2.01 5.89 -8.25
C ARG A 229 2.58 4.54 -8.63
N ASN A 230 3.30 3.95 -7.69
CA ASN A 230 3.74 2.56 -7.72
C ASN A 230 2.54 1.65 -7.49
N ILE A 231 2.56 0.45 -8.05
CA ILE A 231 1.50 -0.55 -7.85
C ILE A 231 2.03 -1.75 -7.06
N SER A 232 1.22 -2.19 -6.11
CA SER A 232 1.42 -3.43 -5.35
C SER A 232 0.22 -4.33 -5.58
N ILE A 233 0.45 -5.55 -6.07
CA ILE A 233 -0.56 -6.43 -6.62
C ILE A 233 -0.38 -7.85 -6.10
N ILE A 234 -1.49 -8.54 -5.86
CA ILE A 234 -1.54 -9.94 -5.46
C ILE A 234 -2.71 -10.64 -6.16
N VAL A 235 -2.56 -11.93 -6.44
CA VAL A 235 -3.57 -12.77 -7.08
C VAL A 235 -3.45 -14.20 -6.57
N ILE A 236 -4.58 -14.91 -6.51
CA ILE A 236 -4.66 -16.36 -6.35
C ILE A 236 -4.76 -16.95 -7.76
N ASN A 237 -3.81 -17.81 -8.12
CA ASN A 237 -3.84 -18.56 -9.41
C ASN A 237 -4.65 -19.84 -9.28
#